data_88b956f5f4856a8b4e6d07481f688f3a
#
_entry.id   88b956f5f4856a8b4e6d07481f688f3a
#
_cell.length_a   1.000
_cell.length_b   1.000
_cell.length_c   1.000
_cell.angle_alpha   90.00
_cell.angle_beta   90.00
_cell.angle_gamma   90.00
#
_symmetry.space_group_name_H-M   'P 1'
#
loop_
_entity.id
_entity.type
_entity.pdbx_description
1 polymer ?
#
loop_
_entity_poly.entity_id
_entity_poly.type
_entity_poly.pdbx_seq_one_letter_code
_entity_poly.pdbx_strand_id
1 'polypeptide(L)'
;MAGFFRNAPRDVGSFVLIVAAVGFGSGFAGGQAVAAAGGPFLAHQALYELSLVKSRGSNSINGARGRILYNFSGSACEGYTSEFRQVSELDSGEGKVTLSDLRSTSWEDGAGKSYRFKIDTRMNDAESSPVDGVAERAGDHINVKLKQPVSKTFTLDGTTVFPTEQIQRIIAAAREGKTVLELTVYDGSDNGEKIYNTLSVIGQPIPGDRTIAAPDPSTSSGVMKSLTRWPVTVSYYDRDAKAKDGEQTPVYAMSFELYENGVSRALVLDYNDFVISGAMGKFDVKDSKPCK
;
A
#
# COMPACT_ATOMS: atom_id res chain seq x y z
N MET A 1 1.81 -5.07 -0.92
CA MET A 1 1.77 -5.53 0.50
C MET A 1 0.55 -6.40 0.86
N ALA A 2 -0.30 -6.73 -0.07
CA ALA A 2 -1.60 -7.37 0.16
C ALA A 2 -1.59 -8.91 0.31
N GLY A 3 -0.50 -9.62 0.05
CA GLY A 3 -0.49 -11.09 -0.11
C GLY A 3 -0.24 -11.93 1.15
N PHE A 4 -0.03 -11.33 2.33
CA PHE A 4 0.71 -11.96 3.42
C PHE A 4 -0.02 -13.00 4.28
N PHE A 5 -1.35 -13.01 4.32
CA PHE A 5 -2.09 -13.85 5.27
C PHE A 5 -3.11 -14.80 4.60
N ARG A 6 -2.91 -15.16 3.35
CA ARG A 6 -3.96 -15.78 2.54
C ARG A 6 -3.92 -17.31 2.39
N ASN A 7 -3.08 -18.05 3.10
CA ASN A 7 -3.05 -19.52 3.02
C ASN A 7 -3.76 -20.18 4.22
N ALA A 8 -5.07 -19.89 4.37
CA ALA A 8 -5.97 -20.78 5.10
C ALA A 8 -7.00 -21.35 4.11
N PRO A 9 -7.29 -22.68 4.13
CA PRO A 9 -8.19 -23.29 3.16
C PRO A 9 -9.61 -22.78 3.33
N ARG A 10 -10.22 -22.32 2.23
CA ARG A 10 -11.63 -21.96 2.14
C ARG A 10 -12.37 -23.01 1.35
N ASP A 11 -13.21 -23.76 2.03
CA ASP A 11 -14.31 -24.47 1.39
C ASP A 11 -15.64 -23.90 1.88
N VAL A 12 -16.62 -23.92 0.96
CA VAL A 12 -18.07 -23.94 1.09
C VAL A 12 -18.87 -22.68 0.77
N GLY A 13 -19.73 -22.86 -0.25
CA GLY A 13 -21.09 -22.37 -0.28
C GLY A 13 -21.50 -21.53 -1.49
N SER A 14 -22.01 -22.21 -2.52
CA SER A 14 -22.67 -21.61 -3.70
C SER A 14 -24.06 -21.09 -3.37
N PHE A 15 -24.41 -19.92 -3.89
CA PHE A 15 -25.78 -19.63 -4.37
C PHE A 15 -25.73 -18.64 -5.53
N VAL A 16 -26.54 -18.94 -6.55
CA VAL A 16 -26.67 -18.24 -7.84
C VAL A 16 -27.83 -17.27 -7.78
N LEU A 17 -27.69 -16.08 -8.35
CA LEU A 17 -28.81 -15.39 -9.02
C LEU A 17 -28.32 -14.34 -10.04
N ILE A 18 -28.99 -14.35 -11.18
CA ILE A 18 -28.77 -13.61 -12.42
C ILE A 18 -29.55 -12.28 -12.36
N VAL A 19 -29.05 -11.17 -12.94
CA VAL A 19 -29.79 -10.32 -13.89
C VAL A 19 -29.02 -9.06 -14.31
N ALA A 20 -28.81 -9.01 -15.63
CA ALA A 20 -28.99 -7.93 -16.61
C ALA A 20 -28.14 -6.67 -16.62
N ALA A 21 -27.52 -6.52 -17.77
CA ALA A 21 -26.83 -5.37 -18.32
C ALA A 21 -27.74 -4.20 -18.68
N VAL A 22 -27.26 -2.98 -18.48
CA VAL A 22 -27.63 -1.82 -19.30
C VAL A 22 -26.38 -1.03 -19.59
N GLY A 23 -26.03 -0.93 -20.89
CA GLY A 23 -24.95 -0.10 -21.39
C GLY A 23 -25.41 1.36 -21.55
N PHE A 24 -24.50 2.28 -21.31
CA PHE A 24 -24.55 3.61 -21.89
C PHE A 24 -23.14 4.12 -22.23
N GLY A 25 -23.11 4.80 -23.33
CA GLY A 25 -22.03 5.11 -24.22
C GLY A 25 -20.99 6.16 -23.78
N SER A 26 -19.95 6.03 -24.43
CA SER A 26 -18.84 6.87 -24.89
C SER A 26 -18.82 8.35 -24.54
N GLY A 27 -17.73 8.76 -23.90
CA GLY A 27 -17.20 10.11 -23.93
C GLY A 27 -15.69 10.06 -23.72
N PHE A 28 -14.93 9.90 -24.80
CA PHE A 28 -13.47 10.06 -24.78
C PHE A 28 -13.13 11.52 -24.59
N ALA A 29 -12.83 11.93 -23.37
CA ALA A 29 -12.05 13.12 -23.10
C ALA A 29 -10.61 12.66 -22.87
N GLY A 30 -9.72 12.97 -23.80
CA GLY A 30 -8.29 12.77 -23.68
C GLY A 30 -7.76 13.54 -22.47
N GLY A 31 -7.59 12.86 -21.37
CA GLY A 31 -6.95 13.37 -20.15
C GLY A 31 -5.47 13.54 -20.42
N GLN A 32 -5.01 14.78 -20.58
CA GLN A 32 -3.60 15.13 -20.44
C GLN A 32 -3.17 14.66 -19.06
N ALA A 33 -2.11 13.87 -18.98
CA ALA A 33 -1.45 13.55 -17.73
C ALA A 33 -0.96 14.86 -17.11
N VAL A 34 -1.74 15.41 -16.18
CA VAL A 34 -1.30 16.52 -15.34
C VAL A 34 -0.20 15.93 -14.46
N ALA A 35 1.04 16.29 -14.76
CA ALA A 35 2.14 16.08 -13.86
C ALA A 35 1.74 16.72 -12.52
N ALA A 36 1.44 15.91 -11.53
CA ALA A 36 1.05 16.39 -10.22
C ALA A 36 2.22 17.21 -9.66
N ALA A 37 2.05 18.54 -9.58
CA ALA A 37 2.96 19.43 -8.87
C ALA A 37 2.81 19.15 -7.36
N GLY A 38 3.14 17.95 -6.94
CA GLY A 38 3.30 17.59 -5.53
C GLY A 38 4.60 18.17 -5.02
N GLY A 39 4.59 18.80 -3.82
CA GLY A 39 5.83 19.14 -3.14
C GLY A 39 6.71 17.89 -2.98
N PRO A 40 8.01 18.06 -2.74
CA PRO A 40 8.93 16.94 -2.64
C PRO A 40 8.53 16.03 -1.48
N PHE A 41 8.57 14.73 -1.70
CA PHE A 41 8.45 13.75 -0.63
C PHE A 41 9.61 13.90 0.36
N LEU A 42 9.31 13.73 1.63
CA LEU A 42 10.30 13.79 2.68
C LEU A 42 11.07 12.47 2.77
N ALA A 43 12.38 12.53 2.61
CA ALA A 43 13.25 11.40 2.93
C ALA A 43 13.24 11.17 4.45
N HIS A 44 12.87 9.95 4.88
CA HIS A 44 12.69 9.66 6.30
C HIS A 44 12.85 8.17 6.62
N GLN A 45 13.05 7.90 7.89
CA GLN A 45 12.93 6.57 8.47
C GLN A 45 11.86 6.62 9.55
N ALA A 46 10.95 5.64 9.52
CA ALA A 46 9.92 5.48 10.55
C ALA A 46 9.91 4.04 11.07
N LEU A 47 9.76 3.89 12.38
CA LEU A 47 9.53 2.62 13.06
C LEU A 47 8.13 2.63 13.65
N TYR A 48 7.33 1.60 13.32
CA TYR A 48 6.00 1.42 13.86
C TYR A 48 5.95 0.15 14.71
N GLU A 49 5.39 0.26 15.91
CA GLU A 49 5.08 -0.87 16.77
C GLU A 49 3.68 -1.39 16.43
N LEU A 50 3.59 -2.70 16.16
CA LEU A 50 2.34 -3.34 15.77
C LEU A 50 1.67 -4.01 16.97
N SER A 51 0.36 -3.84 17.07
CA SER A 51 -0.46 -4.51 18.10
C SER A 51 -1.85 -4.85 17.58
N LEU A 52 -2.42 -5.96 18.08
CA LEU A 52 -3.78 -6.37 17.77
C LEU A 52 -4.79 -5.36 18.31
N VAL A 53 -5.69 -4.89 17.46
CA VAL A 53 -6.81 -4.03 17.84
C VAL A 53 -8.09 -4.83 17.98
N LYS A 54 -8.33 -5.73 17.04
CA LYS A 54 -9.57 -6.49 16.95
C LYS A 54 -9.34 -7.81 16.22
N SER A 55 -9.99 -8.85 16.70
CA SER A 55 -10.11 -10.14 16.01
C SER A 55 -11.58 -10.38 15.66
N ARG A 56 -11.84 -11.03 14.52
CA ARG A 56 -13.17 -11.28 13.97
C ARG A 56 -13.28 -12.74 13.49
N GLY A 57 -14.48 -13.29 13.50
CA GLY A 57 -14.76 -14.64 12.94
C GLY A 57 -14.38 -15.80 13.86
N SER A 58 -14.50 -17.02 13.31
CA SER A 58 -14.25 -18.26 14.03
C SER A 58 -12.77 -18.62 14.19
N ASN A 59 -11.91 -18.06 13.33
CA ASN A 59 -10.45 -18.23 13.41
C ASN A 59 -9.84 -17.02 14.14
N SER A 60 -10.24 -16.82 15.40
CA SER A 60 -9.82 -15.67 16.17
C SER A 60 -8.31 -15.69 16.43
N ILE A 61 -7.66 -14.57 16.14
CA ILE A 61 -6.29 -14.30 16.57
C ILE A 61 -6.35 -13.78 18.01
N ASN A 62 -5.63 -14.42 18.92
CA ASN A 62 -5.57 -14.05 20.34
C ASN A 62 -4.59 -12.91 20.61
N GLY A 63 -3.55 -12.80 19.77
CA GLY A 63 -2.54 -11.77 19.86
C GLY A 63 -1.87 -11.50 18.53
N ALA A 64 -1.48 -10.26 18.32
CA ALA A 64 -0.59 -9.86 17.24
C ALA A 64 0.37 -8.80 17.76
N ARG A 65 1.65 -8.97 17.50
CA ARG A 65 2.70 -8.00 17.83
C ARG A 65 3.76 -7.99 16.75
N GLY A 66 4.44 -6.88 16.61
CA GLY A 66 5.51 -6.78 15.61
C GLY A 66 6.02 -5.39 15.43
N ARG A 67 6.79 -5.20 14.36
CA ARG A 67 7.37 -3.92 13.99
C ARG A 67 7.42 -3.77 12.48
N ILE A 68 7.21 -2.53 12.04
CA ILE A 68 7.53 -2.11 10.67
C ILE A 68 8.67 -1.11 10.76
N LEU A 69 9.75 -1.38 10.03
CA LEU A 69 10.79 -0.41 9.72
C LEU A 69 10.59 0.03 8.27
N TYR A 70 10.44 1.32 8.07
CA TYR A 70 10.26 1.94 6.76
C TYR A 70 11.29 3.02 6.52
N ASN A 71 12.08 2.89 5.44
CA ASN A 71 13.00 3.90 4.96
C ASN A 71 12.52 4.38 3.60
N PHE A 72 12.41 5.68 3.43
CA PHE A 72 12.07 6.31 2.17
C PHE A 72 13.10 7.38 1.83
N SER A 73 13.60 7.37 0.61
CA SER A 73 14.64 8.29 0.16
C SER A 73 14.55 8.57 -1.34
N GLY A 74 15.34 9.54 -1.80
CA GLY A 74 15.37 9.93 -3.19
C GLY A 74 14.58 11.21 -3.49
N SER A 75 14.41 11.49 -4.78
CA SER A 75 13.74 12.69 -5.27
C SER A 75 13.08 12.42 -6.63
N ALA A 76 12.29 13.37 -7.11
CA ALA A 76 11.70 13.28 -8.45
C ALA A 76 12.74 13.14 -9.56
N CYS A 77 13.97 13.59 -9.35
CA CYS A 77 15.06 13.55 -10.33
C CYS A 77 15.87 12.25 -10.30
N GLU A 78 16.06 11.68 -9.12
CA GLU A 78 16.88 10.46 -8.92
C GLU A 78 16.00 9.20 -8.83
N GLY A 79 14.69 9.36 -8.77
CA GLY A 79 13.75 8.32 -8.39
C GLY A 79 13.65 8.15 -6.88
N TYR A 80 12.70 7.37 -6.44
CA TYR A 80 12.39 7.12 -5.04
C TYR A 80 12.72 5.68 -4.66
N THR A 81 13.42 5.52 -3.56
CA THR A 81 13.74 4.20 -2.98
C THR A 81 12.92 4.01 -1.72
N SER A 82 12.26 2.86 -1.62
CA SER A 82 11.54 2.41 -0.44
C SER A 82 12.14 1.11 0.05
N GLU A 83 12.53 1.07 1.32
CA GLU A 83 12.94 -0.14 2.03
C GLU A 83 11.96 -0.38 3.17
N PHE A 84 11.33 -1.52 3.15
CA PHE A 84 10.31 -1.93 4.10
C PHE A 84 10.68 -3.26 4.72
N ARG A 85 10.60 -3.35 6.05
CA ARG A 85 10.68 -4.63 6.75
C ARG A 85 9.59 -4.69 7.80
N GLN A 86 8.79 -5.76 7.75
CA GLN A 86 7.81 -6.07 8.76
C GLN A 86 8.15 -7.41 9.39
N VAL A 87 8.33 -7.40 10.70
CA VAL A 87 8.42 -8.63 11.50
C VAL A 87 7.19 -8.67 12.38
N SER A 88 6.43 -9.76 12.33
CA SER A 88 5.21 -9.92 13.10
C SER A 88 5.06 -11.35 13.63
N GLU A 89 4.45 -11.43 14.79
CA GLU A 89 4.05 -12.64 15.48
C GLU A 89 2.54 -12.62 15.63
N LEU A 90 1.89 -13.69 15.19
CA LEU A 90 0.45 -13.90 15.30
C LEU A 90 0.20 -15.13 16.17
N ASP A 91 -0.52 -14.95 17.26
CA ASP A 91 -0.98 -16.02 18.15
C ASP A 91 -2.42 -16.38 17.78
N SER A 92 -2.60 -17.60 17.24
CA SER A 92 -3.92 -18.16 16.89
C SER A 92 -4.51 -19.02 18.01
N GLY A 93 -3.94 -18.99 19.20
CA GLY A 93 -4.34 -19.82 20.35
C GLY A 93 -3.78 -21.23 20.30
N GLU A 94 -4.01 -22.00 21.36
CA GLU A 94 -3.54 -23.38 21.53
C GLU A 94 -2.02 -23.56 21.28
N GLY A 95 -1.22 -22.52 21.58
CA GLY A 95 0.22 -22.54 21.34
C GLY A 95 0.65 -22.41 19.88
N LYS A 96 -0.26 -22.10 18.98
CA LYS A 96 0.04 -21.90 17.55
C LYS A 96 0.45 -20.44 17.31
N VAL A 97 1.75 -20.22 17.22
CA VAL A 97 2.35 -18.92 16.89
C VAL A 97 2.91 -18.97 15.48
N THR A 98 2.56 -17.95 14.68
CA THR A 98 3.12 -17.74 13.34
C THR A 98 4.02 -16.52 13.36
N LEU A 99 5.29 -16.72 12.99
CA LEU A 99 6.26 -15.66 12.77
C LEU A 99 6.33 -15.32 11.27
N SER A 100 6.38 -14.02 10.96
CA SER A 100 6.54 -13.54 9.59
C SER A 100 7.65 -12.49 9.55
N ASP A 101 8.60 -12.61 8.63
CA ASP A 101 9.61 -11.60 8.28
C ASP A 101 9.46 -11.27 6.80
N LEU A 102 8.88 -10.11 6.52
CA LEU A 102 8.75 -9.55 5.19
C LEU A 102 9.80 -8.47 4.99
N ARG A 103 10.50 -8.53 3.89
CA ARG A 103 11.41 -7.49 3.42
C ARG A 103 11.06 -7.11 2.00
N SER A 104 10.95 -5.82 1.75
CA SER A 104 10.74 -5.29 0.41
C SER A 104 11.68 -4.12 0.18
N THR A 105 12.36 -4.13 -0.96
CA THR A 105 13.12 -2.99 -1.46
C THR A 105 12.62 -2.67 -2.85
N SER A 106 12.29 -1.42 -3.10
CA SER A 106 11.85 -0.96 -4.41
C SER A 106 12.51 0.36 -4.77
N TRP A 107 12.63 0.57 -6.07
CA TRP A 107 12.99 1.84 -6.66
C TRP A 107 11.98 2.19 -7.76
N GLU A 108 11.49 3.42 -7.73
CA GLU A 108 10.52 3.94 -8.68
C GLU A 108 11.06 5.22 -9.32
N ASP A 109 11.07 5.28 -10.64
CA ASP A 109 11.41 6.50 -11.39
C ASP A 109 10.50 7.66 -10.99
N GLY A 110 11.06 8.86 -10.82
CA GLY A 110 10.30 10.01 -10.35
C GLY A 110 9.13 10.43 -11.25
N ALA A 111 9.16 10.04 -12.52
CA ALA A 111 8.07 10.24 -13.49
C ALA A 111 7.21 8.97 -13.70
N GLY A 112 7.40 7.94 -12.87
CA GLY A 112 6.64 6.68 -12.94
C GLY A 112 6.93 5.84 -14.18
N LYS A 113 8.09 6.01 -14.82
CA LYS A 113 8.46 5.27 -16.04
C LYS A 113 8.96 3.86 -15.77
N SER A 114 9.57 3.63 -14.64
CA SER A 114 10.16 2.34 -14.27
C SER A 114 9.98 2.08 -12.77
N TYR A 115 9.70 0.83 -12.44
CA TYR A 115 9.57 0.32 -11.09
C TYR A 115 10.35 -0.98 -10.95
N ARG A 116 11.29 -1.03 -10.01
CA ARG A 116 12.10 -2.21 -9.69
C ARG A 116 11.78 -2.62 -8.28
N PHE A 117 11.59 -3.92 -8.06
CA PHE A 117 11.21 -4.43 -6.75
C PHE A 117 11.88 -5.77 -6.46
N LYS A 118 12.19 -5.95 -5.19
CA LYS A 118 12.61 -7.20 -4.62
C LYS A 118 11.90 -7.39 -3.29
N ILE A 119 11.18 -8.50 -3.17
CA ILE A 119 10.40 -8.84 -1.98
C ILE A 119 10.87 -10.21 -1.52
N ASP A 120 11.09 -10.37 -0.24
CA ASP A 120 11.45 -11.64 0.40
C ASP A 120 10.53 -11.86 1.60
N THR A 121 9.91 -13.03 1.64
CA THR A 121 9.00 -13.42 2.69
C THR A 121 9.43 -14.71 3.32
N ARG A 122 9.53 -14.71 4.64
CA ARG A 122 9.74 -15.92 5.42
C ARG A 122 8.64 -16.08 6.44
N MET A 123 8.07 -17.29 6.50
CA MET A 123 7.05 -17.67 7.48
C MET A 123 7.59 -18.81 8.34
N ASN A 124 7.68 -18.60 9.66
CA ASN A 124 8.29 -19.55 10.59
C ASN A 124 9.68 -20.00 10.10
N ASP A 125 9.95 -21.31 10.11
CA ASP A 125 11.19 -21.92 9.64
C ASP A 125 11.15 -22.30 8.14
N ALA A 126 10.11 -21.87 7.40
CA ALA A 126 10.03 -22.14 5.97
C ALA A 126 11.11 -21.40 5.17
N GLU A 127 11.45 -21.95 4.01
CA GLU A 127 12.31 -21.25 3.06
C GLU A 127 11.68 -19.92 2.65
N SER A 128 12.54 -18.94 2.31
CA SER A 128 12.06 -17.65 1.84
C SER A 128 11.40 -17.77 0.47
N SER A 129 10.39 -16.93 0.23
CA SER A 129 9.68 -16.83 -1.04
C SER A 129 10.06 -15.52 -1.72
N PRO A 130 11.17 -15.50 -2.51
CA PRO A 130 11.63 -14.27 -3.15
C PRO A 130 10.80 -13.94 -4.39
N VAL A 131 10.55 -12.65 -4.56
CA VAL A 131 10.00 -12.06 -5.79
C VAL A 131 10.96 -10.97 -6.24
N ASP A 132 11.42 -10.99 -7.49
CA ASP A 132 12.32 -10.01 -8.09
C ASP A 132 11.80 -9.67 -9.48
N GLY A 133 11.61 -8.40 -9.75
CA GLY A 133 11.10 -7.97 -11.03
C GLY A 133 11.35 -6.50 -11.35
N VAL A 134 11.05 -6.18 -12.60
CA VAL A 134 11.06 -4.82 -13.13
C VAL A 134 9.82 -4.60 -13.98
N ALA A 135 9.20 -3.43 -13.84
CA ALA A 135 8.10 -2.96 -14.67
C ALA A 135 8.52 -1.68 -15.36
N GLU A 136 8.35 -1.61 -16.68
CA GLU A 136 8.75 -0.48 -17.51
C GLU A 136 7.57 -0.01 -18.36
N ARG A 137 7.22 1.26 -18.22
CA ARG A 137 6.13 1.90 -19.00
C ARG A 137 6.59 2.17 -20.43
N ALA A 138 5.82 1.68 -21.39
CA ALA A 138 6.09 1.80 -22.81
C ALA A 138 4.81 2.23 -23.56
N GLY A 139 4.59 3.56 -23.67
CA GLY A 139 3.39 4.12 -24.25
C GLY A 139 2.14 3.82 -23.43
N ASP A 140 1.23 3.07 -24.00
CA ASP A 140 -0.09 2.73 -23.44
C ASP A 140 -0.10 1.45 -22.60
N HIS A 141 1.06 0.84 -22.37
CA HIS A 141 1.19 -0.38 -21.57
C HIS A 141 2.44 -0.35 -20.69
N ILE A 142 2.51 -1.30 -19.76
CA ILE A 142 3.66 -1.53 -18.89
C ILE A 142 4.15 -2.96 -19.13
N ASN A 143 5.42 -3.11 -19.46
CA ASN A 143 6.08 -4.41 -19.58
C ASN A 143 6.64 -4.82 -18.23
N VAL A 144 6.22 -5.96 -17.72
CA VAL A 144 6.75 -6.54 -16.49
C VAL A 144 7.61 -7.75 -16.82
N LYS A 145 8.82 -7.77 -16.24
CA LYS A 145 9.74 -8.92 -16.28
C LYS A 145 10.02 -9.38 -14.87
N LEU A 146 9.52 -10.55 -14.53
CA LEU A 146 9.87 -11.26 -13.30
C LEU A 146 11.12 -12.10 -13.55
N LYS A 147 12.00 -12.14 -12.56
CA LYS A 147 13.14 -13.08 -12.45
C LYS A 147 12.84 -14.18 -11.46
N GLN A 148 12.11 -13.86 -10.40
CA GLN A 148 11.70 -14.75 -9.32
C GLN A 148 10.23 -14.47 -8.95
N PRO A 149 9.46 -15.49 -8.48
CA PRO A 149 9.85 -16.89 -8.24
C PRO A 149 10.05 -17.70 -9.54
N VAL A 150 9.43 -17.28 -10.63
CA VAL A 150 9.55 -17.90 -11.96
C VAL A 150 9.79 -16.80 -13.00
N SER A 151 10.77 -17.02 -13.88
CA SER A 151 11.04 -16.08 -14.98
C SER A 151 9.82 -15.98 -15.89
N LYS A 152 9.23 -14.79 -15.96
CA LYS A 152 8.01 -14.52 -16.72
C LYS A 152 7.98 -13.08 -17.23
N THR A 153 7.39 -12.88 -18.41
CA THR A 153 7.11 -11.54 -18.93
C THR A 153 5.62 -11.42 -19.22
N PHE A 154 5.01 -10.30 -18.85
CA PHE A 154 3.62 -9.97 -19.13
C PHE A 154 3.43 -8.47 -19.22
N THR A 155 2.26 -8.04 -19.70
CA THR A 155 1.93 -6.63 -19.86
C THR A 155 0.78 -6.23 -18.95
N LEU A 156 0.83 -4.97 -18.47
CA LEU A 156 -0.25 -4.32 -17.76
C LEU A 156 -0.76 -3.14 -18.58
N ASP A 157 -1.98 -2.70 -18.26
CA ASP A 157 -2.53 -1.46 -18.79
C ASP A 157 -1.65 -0.27 -18.37
N GLY A 158 -1.40 0.65 -19.30
CA GLY A 158 -0.57 1.83 -19.06
C GLY A 158 -1.14 2.81 -18.02
N THR A 159 -2.42 2.68 -17.66
CA THR A 159 -3.04 3.48 -16.57
C THR A 159 -2.72 2.94 -15.18
N THR A 160 -2.14 1.73 -15.08
CA THR A 160 -1.70 1.13 -13.81
C THR A 160 -0.60 1.99 -13.19
N VAL A 161 -0.70 2.26 -11.89
CA VAL A 161 0.26 3.07 -11.14
C VAL A 161 1.15 2.22 -10.26
N PHE A 162 2.34 2.74 -9.93
CA PHE A 162 3.26 2.15 -8.95
C PHE A 162 3.05 2.76 -7.56
N PRO A 163 3.62 2.19 -6.50
CA PRO A 163 3.32 2.59 -5.11
C PRO A 163 3.60 4.07 -4.80
N THR A 164 4.70 4.64 -5.28
CA THR A 164 5.00 6.06 -5.03
C THR A 164 4.06 6.96 -5.82
N GLU A 165 3.78 6.62 -7.09
CA GLU A 165 2.79 7.31 -7.91
C GLU A 165 1.39 7.26 -7.28
N GLN A 166 1.00 6.12 -6.68
CA GLN A 166 -0.27 6.02 -5.95
C GLN A 166 -0.38 7.07 -4.84
N ILE A 167 0.65 7.20 -3.99
CA ILE A 167 0.67 8.19 -2.91
C ILE A 167 0.64 9.62 -3.47
N GLN A 168 1.38 9.91 -4.54
CA GLN A 168 1.34 11.21 -5.22
C GLN A 168 -0.07 11.56 -5.69
N ARG A 169 -0.78 10.60 -6.31
CA ARG A 169 -2.15 10.80 -6.80
C ARG A 169 -3.16 10.96 -5.68
N ILE A 170 -3.00 10.25 -4.54
CA ILE A 170 -3.83 10.44 -3.36
C ILE A 170 -3.66 11.86 -2.81
N ILE A 171 -2.41 12.35 -2.66
CA ILE A 171 -2.14 13.71 -2.17
C ILE A 171 -2.69 14.76 -3.14
N ALA A 172 -2.54 14.57 -4.44
CA ALA A 172 -3.10 15.49 -5.45
C ALA A 172 -4.63 15.54 -5.35
N ALA A 173 -5.30 14.39 -5.28
CA ALA A 173 -6.75 14.31 -5.12
C ALA A 173 -7.23 14.98 -3.80
N ALA A 174 -6.48 14.75 -2.70
CA ALA A 174 -6.77 15.38 -1.41
C ALA A 174 -6.67 16.91 -1.47
N ARG A 175 -5.67 17.46 -2.14
CA ARG A 175 -5.50 18.91 -2.37
C ARG A 175 -6.60 19.51 -3.24
N GLU A 176 -7.13 18.73 -4.17
CA GLU A 176 -8.29 19.11 -4.99
C GLU A 176 -9.64 18.97 -4.25
N GLY A 177 -9.62 18.51 -2.98
CA GLY A 177 -10.83 18.30 -2.18
C GLY A 177 -11.64 17.08 -2.59
N LYS A 178 -11.07 16.16 -3.37
CA LYS A 178 -11.69 14.88 -3.71
C LYS A 178 -11.73 13.99 -2.48
N THR A 179 -12.86 13.32 -2.29
CA THR A 179 -13.06 12.39 -1.16
C THR A 179 -12.89 10.92 -1.54
N VAL A 180 -12.87 10.63 -2.84
CA VAL A 180 -12.73 9.27 -3.39
C VAL A 180 -11.77 9.29 -4.56
N LEU A 181 -10.90 8.27 -4.62
CA LEU A 181 -9.98 8.04 -5.74
C LEU A 181 -9.86 6.54 -5.99
N GLU A 182 -10.10 6.13 -7.23
CA GLU A 182 -9.91 4.76 -7.70
C GLU A 182 -8.65 4.69 -8.57
N LEU A 183 -7.82 3.69 -8.31
CA LEU A 183 -6.59 3.43 -9.10
C LEU A 183 -6.39 1.92 -9.26
N THR A 184 -5.82 1.55 -10.39
CA THR A 184 -5.23 0.21 -10.56
C THR A 184 -3.76 0.29 -10.17
N VAL A 185 -3.33 -0.57 -9.23
CA VAL A 185 -1.98 -0.54 -8.63
C VAL A 185 -1.25 -1.85 -8.89
N TYR A 186 0.02 -1.73 -9.22
CA TYR A 186 0.95 -2.84 -9.30
C TYR A 186 2.14 -2.58 -8.36
N ASP A 187 2.32 -3.41 -7.35
CA ASP A 187 3.34 -3.30 -6.31
C ASP A 187 4.32 -4.49 -6.26
N GLY A 188 4.17 -5.44 -7.19
CA GLY A 188 5.01 -6.64 -7.24
C GLY A 188 4.78 -7.64 -6.11
N SER A 189 3.76 -7.46 -5.28
CA SER A 189 3.46 -8.33 -4.13
C SER A 189 2.94 -9.71 -4.53
N ASP A 190 2.75 -10.56 -3.52
CA ASP A 190 2.34 -11.96 -3.65
C ASP A 190 3.40 -12.77 -4.45
N ASN A 191 3.06 -13.22 -5.64
CA ASN A 191 3.96 -13.92 -6.57
C ASN A 191 4.56 -13.01 -7.66
N GLY A 192 4.37 -11.69 -7.55
CA GLY A 192 4.81 -10.70 -8.53
C GLY A 192 3.84 -10.47 -9.70
N GLU A 193 2.73 -11.19 -9.76
CA GLU A 193 1.75 -11.07 -10.84
C GLU A 193 0.46 -10.33 -10.43
N LYS A 194 0.28 -10.09 -9.13
CA LYS A 194 -0.95 -9.49 -8.60
C LYS A 194 -1.11 -8.04 -9.00
N ILE A 195 -2.34 -7.72 -9.41
CA ILE A 195 -2.79 -6.37 -9.71
C ILE A 195 -3.98 -6.09 -8.79
N TYR A 196 -4.00 -4.89 -8.22
CA TYR A 196 -5.06 -4.49 -7.33
C TYR A 196 -5.84 -3.30 -7.91
N ASN A 197 -7.16 -3.40 -7.90
CA ASN A 197 -7.99 -2.20 -7.95
C ASN A 197 -8.04 -1.63 -6.54
N THR A 198 -7.80 -0.35 -6.38
CA THR A 198 -7.82 0.31 -5.07
C THR A 198 -8.87 1.39 -5.04
N LEU A 199 -9.57 1.46 -3.88
CA LEU A 199 -10.48 2.54 -3.56
C LEU A 199 -9.89 3.31 -2.37
N SER A 200 -9.50 4.55 -2.60
CA SER A 200 -9.04 5.46 -1.55
C SER A 200 -10.18 6.37 -1.13
N VAL A 201 -10.52 6.34 0.16
CA VAL A 201 -11.43 7.31 0.80
C VAL A 201 -10.57 8.33 1.54
N ILE A 202 -10.74 9.60 1.20
CA ILE A 202 -9.93 10.72 1.69
C ILE A 202 -10.83 11.60 2.57
N GLY A 203 -10.44 11.76 3.83
CA GLY A 203 -11.15 12.61 4.79
C GLY A 203 -10.83 14.09 4.63
N GLN A 204 -11.43 14.92 5.50
CA GLN A 204 -11.19 16.36 5.52
C GLN A 204 -9.74 16.68 5.90
N PRO A 205 -9.14 17.75 5.34
CA PRO A 205 -7.80 18.15 5.69
C PRO A 205 -7.70 18.52 7.18
N ILE A 206 -6.62 18.11 7.79
CA ILE A 206 -6.25 18.44 9.15
C ILE A 206 -5.05 19.39 9.07
N PRO A 207 -5.23 20.69 9.36
CA PRO A 207 -4.16 21.68 9.35
C PRO A 207 -3.03 21.32 10.34
N GLY A 208 -1.81 21.73 10.05
CA GLY A 208 -0.64 21.43 10.87
C GLY A 208 -0.67 22.01 12.28
N ASP A 209 -1.39 23.10 12.50
CA ASP A 209 -1.57 23.78 13.79
C ASP A 209 -2.62 23.09 14.67
N ARG A 210 -3.40 22.15 14.13
CA ARG A 210 -4.42 21.45 14.91
C ARG A 210 -3.80 20.51 15.94
N THR A 211 -4.26 20.61 17.17
CA THR A 211 -3.86 19.72 18.28
C THR A 211 -4.08 18.25 17.92
N ILE A 212 -3.07 17.43 18.15
CA ILE A 212 -3.07 15.99 17.91
C ILE A 212 -3.43 15.28 19.19
N ALA A 213 -4.53 14.52 19.19
CA ALA A 213 -5.02 13.80 20.37
C ALA A 213 -4.06 12.70 20.82
N ALA A 214 -3.37 12.05 19.88
CA ALA A 214 -2.36 11.03 20.16
C ALA A 214 -1.04 11.43 19.47
N PRO A 215 -0.19 12.25 20.11
CA PRO A 215 1.08 12.67 19.55
C PRO A 215 2.03 11.48 19.40
N ASP A 216 2.85 11.53 18.37
CA ASP A 216 3.90 10.55 18.09
C ASP A 216 5.20 11.28 17.68
N PRO A 217 6.33 10.58 17.44
CA PRO A 217 7.59 11.21 17.08
C PRO A 217 7.54 12.12 15.85
N SER A 218 6.68 11.86 14.87
CA SER A 218 6.55 12.74 13.70
C SER A 218 6.01 14.11 14.08
N THR A 219 5.10 14.16 15.05
CA THR A 219 4.44 15.41 15.50
C THR A 219 5.39 16.34 16.22
N SER A 220 6.47 15.80 16.78
CA SER A 220 7.53 16.56 17.46
C SER A 220 8.57 17.12 16.48
N SER A 221 8.62 16.61 15.25
CA SER A 221 9.56 17.05 14.22
C SER A 221 9.17 18.44 13.69
N GLY A 222 10.12 19.38 13.72
CA GLY A 222 9.90 20.76 13.25
C GLY A 222 9.39 20.85 11.81
N VAL A 223 9.86 19.96 10.94
CA VAL A 223 9.47 19.93 9.51
C VAL A 223 8.05 19.43 9.29
N MET A 224 7.42 18.83 10.29
CA MET A 224 6.06 18.28 10.19
C MET A 224 4.98 19.21 10.76
N LYS A 225 5.35 20.18 11.61
CA LYS A 225 4.42 20.96 12.43
C LYS A 225 3.43 21.82 11.65
N SER A 226 3.83 22.31 10.47
CA SER A 226 3.00 23.19 9.63
C SER A 226 2.29 22.45 8.49
N LEU A 227 2.56 21.15 8.33
CA LEU A 227 2.07 20.39 7.19
C LEU A 227 0.62 19.96 7.38
N THR A 228 -0.14 20.11 6.30
CA THR A 228 -1.48 19.52 6.21
C THR A 228 -1.39 18.01 6.07
N ARG A 229 -2.34 17.30 6.68
CA ARG A 229 -2.51 15.85 6.53
C ARG A 229 -3.97 15.49 6.35
N TRP A 230 -4.21 14.32 5.80
CA TRP A 230 -5.57 13.81 5.56
C TRP A 230 -5.70 12.41 6.15
N PRO A 231 -6.84 12.09 6.79
CA PRO A 231 -7.21 10.71 7.05
C PRO A 231 -7.47 10.03 5.71
N VAL A 232 -6.82 8.90 5.46
CA VAL A 232 -6.97 8.14 4.21
C VAL A 232 -7.21 6.68 4.56
N THR A 233 -8.17 6.07 3.89
CA THR A 233 -8.35 4.60 3.89
C THR A 233 -8.23 4.11 2.47
N VAL A 234 -7.32 3.17 2.23
CA VAL A 234 -7.14 2.50 0.94
C VAL A 234 -7.56 1.05 1.06
N SER A 235 -8.59 0.66 0.33
CA SER A 235 -9.05 -0.73 0.21
C SER A 235 -8.48 -1.34 -1.07
N TYR A 236 -7.91 -2.54 -0.95
CA TYR A 236 -7.27 -3.27 -2.05
C TYR A 236 -8.13 -4.45 -2.46
N TYR A 237 -8.50 -4.49 -3.73
CA TYR A 237 -9.31 -5.55 -4.33
C TYR A 237 -8.46 -6.31 -5.34
N ASP A 238 -8.41 -7.64 -5.22
CA ASP A 238 -7.74 -8.48 -6.21
C ASP A 238 -8.48 -8.39 -7.56
N ARG A 239 -7.85 -7.81 -8.57
CA ARG A 239 -8.45 -7.59 -9.88
C ARG A 239 -8.90 -8.90 -10.56
N ASP A 240 -8.15 -9.98 -10.33
CA ASP A 240 -8.39 -11.27 -10.96
C ASP A 240 -9.34 -12.16 -10.15
N ALA A 241 -9.74 -11.72 -8.95
CA ALA A 241 -10.73 -12.45 -8.17
C ALA A 241 -12.09 -12.38 -8.89
N LYS A 242 -12.63 -13.56 -9.23
CA LYS A 242 -13.99 -13.64 -9.77
C LYS A 242 -14.95 -13.14 -8.72
N ALA A 243 -15.64 -12.03 -9.02
CA ALA A 243 -16.72 -11.55 -8.19
C ALA A 243 -17.77 -12.66 -8.10
N LYS A 244 -17.96 -13.24 -6.92
CA LYS A 244 -19.12 -14.04 -6.62
C LYS A 244 -20.19 -13.08 -6.16
N ASP A 245 -21.31 -13.05 -6.88
CA ASP A 245 -22.54 -12.34 -6.46
C ASP A 245 -22.49 -10.81 -6.34
N GLY A 246 -21.68 -10.12 -7.18
CA GLY A 246 -21.80 -8.66 -7.34
C GLY A 246 -21.09 -7.82 -6.27
N GLU A 247 -20.72 -8.36 -5.12
CA GLU A 247 -19.95 -7.67 -4.09
C GLU A 247 -18.54 -8.24 -3.99
N GLN A 248 -17.53 -7.39 -4.15
CA GLN A 248 -16.13 -7.77 -3.94
C GLN A 248 -15.66 -7.25 -2.58
N THR A 249 -15.30 -8.16 -1.68
CA THR A 249 -14.66 -7.79 -0.42
C THR A 249 -13.19 -7.46 -0.67
N PRO A 250 -12.66 -6.36 -0.12
CA PRO A 250 -11.24 -6.06 -0.25
C PRO A 250 -10.41 -7.19 0.37
N VAL A 251 -9.26 -7.49 -0.23
CA VAL A 251 -8.32 -8.47 0.32
C VAL A 251 -7.70 -7.95 1.60
N TYR A 252 -7.52 -6.65 1.70
CA TYR A 252 -7.19 -5.92 2.93
C TYR A 252 -7.47 -4.42 2.75
N ALA A 253 -7.53 -3.68 3.86
CA ALA A 253 -7.60 -2.24 3.85
C ALA A 253 -6.55 -1.63 4.79
N MET A 254 -6.05 -0.46 4.45
CA MET A 254 -5.09 0.28 5.27
C MET A 254 -5.63 1.70 5.50
N SER A 255 -5.73 2.10 6.78
CA SER A 255 -6.07 3.46 7.16
C SER A 255 -4.87 4.14 7.81
N PHE A 256 -4.68 5.43 7.55
CA PHE A 256 -3.58 6.23 8.07
C PHE A 256 -3.88 7.72 7.94
N GLU A 257 -3.13 8.56 8.65
CA GLU A 257 -3.06 9.98 8.34
C GLU A 257 -1.87 10.22 7.41
N LEU A 258 -2.14 10.77 6.23
CA LEU A 258 -1.15 11.05 5.18
C LEU A 258 -0.81 12.54 5.17
N TYR A 259 0.44 12.87 5.46
CA TYR A 259 0.94 14.22 5.30
C TYR A 259 1.21 14.57 3.83
N GLU A 260 1.11 15.86 3.51
CA GLU A 260 1.34 16.36 2.15
C GLU A 260 2.76 16.11 1.59
N ASN A 261 3.70 15.72 2.44
CA ASN A 261 5.06 15.32 2.09
C ASN A 261 5.25 13.79 2.01
N GLY A 262 4.16 13.00 2.02
CA GLY A 262 4.18 11.55 1.86
C GLY A 262 4.39 10.74 3.15
N VAL A 263 4.68 11.38 4.28
CA VAL A 263 4.81 10.68 5.57
C VAL A 263 3.43 10.19 6.02
N SER A 264 3.36 8.94 6.48
CA SER A 264 2.15 8.33 7.04
C SER A 264 2.30 8.09 8.54
N ARG A 265 1.20 8.27 9.31
CA ARG A 265 1.13 7.98 10.75
C ARG A 265 -0.18 7.31 11.12
N ALA A 266 -0.29 6.86 12.38
CA ALA A 266 -1.51 6.26 12.91
C ALA A 266 -2.05 5.12 12.02
N LEU A 267 -1.19 4.15 11.69
CA LEU A 267 -1.54 3.05 10.78
C LEU A 267 -2.57 2.12 11.40
N VAL A 268 -3.53 1.70 10.60
CA VAL A 268 -4.46 0.61 10.91
C VAL A 268 -4.51 -0.31 9.70
N LEU A 269 -4.20 -1.58 9.91
CA LEU A 269 -4.15 -2.62 8.88
C LEU A 269 -5.31 -3.59 9.15
N ASP A 270 -6.29 -3.62 8.26
CA ASP A 270 -7.47 -4.50 8.36
C ASP A 270 -7.33 -5.65 7.36
N TYR A 271 -7.15 -6.86 7.88
CA TYR A 271 -7.01 -8.11 7.12
C TYR A 271 -8.32 -8.93 7.08
N ASN A 272 -9.48 -8.30 7.28
CA ASN A 272 -10.81 -8.92 7.42
C ASN A 272 -10.98 -9.73 8.71
N ASP A 273 -10.15 -10.74 8.95
CA ASP A 273 -10.24 -11.60 10.13
C ASP A 273 -9.69 -10.93 11.40
N PHE A 274 -8.78 -9.98 11.23
CA PHE A 274 -8.20 -9.20 12.34
C PHE A 274 -7.72 -7.84 11.91
N VAL A 275 -7.58 -6.95 12.88
CA VAL A 275 -7.10 -5.57 12.69
C VAL A 275 -5.88 -5.33 13.56
N ILE A 276 -4.84 -4.78 12.98
CA ILE A 276 -3.59 -4.40 13.65
C ILE A 276 -3.43 -2.88 13.58
N SER A 277 -3.07 -2.24 14.69
CA SER A 277 -2.58 -0.85 14.69
C SER A 277 -1.06 -0.81 14.55
N GLY A 278 -0.56 0.24 13.90
CA GLY A 278 0.86 0.58 13.84
C GLY A 278 1.10 1.95 14.44
N ALA A 279 1.57 2.00 15.69
CA ALA A 279 1.93 3.23 16.36
C ALA A 279 3.37 3.61 16.03
N MET A 280 3.59 4.85 15.56
CA MET A 280 4.95 5.33 15.26
C MET A 280 5.75 5.48 16.55
N GLY A 281 6.78 4.67 16.74
CA GLY A 281 7.69 4.69 17.90
C GLY A 281 8.96 5.50 17.64
N LYS A 282 9.38 5.65 16.37
CA LYS A 282 10.55 6.44 16.00
C LYS A 282 10.34 7.10 14.64
N PHE A 283 10.86 8.32 14.49
CA PHE A 283 10.84 9.07 13.24
C PHE A 283 12.12 9.88 13.09
N ASP A 284 12.87 9.63 12.01
CA ASP A 284 14.10 10.33 11.67
C ASP A 284 13.98 10.91 10.26
N VAL A 285 14.15 12.21 10.15
CA VAL A 285 14.28 12.87 8.83
C VAL A 285 15.66 12.56 8.27
N LYS A 286 15.72 12.26 6.99
CA LYS A 286 16.98 11.99 6.26
C LYS A 286 17.27 13.12 5.29
N ASP A 287 18.54 13.29 4.99
CA ASP A 287 18.96 14.23 3.97
C ASP A 287 18.50 13.76 2.59
N SER A 288 17.97 14.66 1.79
CA SER A 288 17.67 14.44 0.38
C SER A 288 18.40 15.47 -0.47
N LYS A 289 18.91 15.03 -1.62
CA LYS A 289 19.49 15.97 -2.58
C LYS A 289 18.35 16.66 -3.33
N PRO A 290 18.31 17.99 -3.35
CA PRO A 290 17.34 18.70 -4.18
C PRO A 290 17.58 18.39 -5.66
N CYS A 291 16.53 18.39 -6.44
CA CYS A 291 16.66 18.41 -7.91
C CYS A 291 17.41 19.68 -8.34
N LYS A 292 18.47 19.51 -9.14
CA LYS A 292 19.23 20.61 -9.73
C LYS A 292 18.51 21.16 -10.95
#